data_2eaec30a24fae2f70f9ca477d722e5dc
#
_entry.id   2eaec30a24fae2f70f9ca477d722e5dc
#
_cell.length_a   1.000
_cell.length_b   1.000
_cell.length_c   1.000
_cell.angle_alpha   90.00
_cell.angle_beta   90.00
_cell.angle_gamma   90.00
#
_symmetry.space_group_name_H-M   'P 1'
#
loop_
_entity.id
_entity.type
_entity.pdbx_description
1 polymer ?
#
loop_
_entity_poly.entity_id
_entity_poly.type
_entity_poly.pdbx_seq_one_letter_code
_entity_poly.pdbx_strand_id
1 'polypeptide(L)'
;HAIRIDPADLKPLLIASLLNVTGWHLFSAYGLLQVQAGRGAIIAFTMPIWASILASLVLKEAFTPRKLIGLVLGIGGLAVLIGPEMAKLGAAPVGSLLMLGAALTWAMGTIVTKRHAWRLGTVALTGWQLTLGGLPVFLGALLIDPAPDFAGLRGDVLWAALYAALIPMIFCHWAWFRIVDLFPASIAAIGTLAIPVVGVLSSALVLGEPIGIAEVTALLLVLAGLSVVLLRR
;
A
#
# COMPACT_ATOMS: atom_id res chain seq x y z
N HIS A 1 24.99 3.64 11.40
CA HIS A 1 23.91 2.64 11.43
C HIS A 1 24.36 1.43 10.60
N ALA A 2 24.36 0.22 11.22
CA ALA A 2 24.85 -0.98 10.58
C ALA A 2 23.91 -1.35 9.40
N ILE A 3 24.48 -1.47 8.20
CA ILE A 3 23.83 -2.05 7.02
C ILE A 3 23.83 -3.58 7.12
N ARG A 4 24.67 -4.13 7.99
CA ARG A 4 24.86 -5.58 8.17
C ARG A 4 23.63 -6.19 8.85
N ILE A 5 23.09 -7.24 8.24
CA ILE A 5 21.96 -7.99 8.79
C ILE A 5 22.45 -8.82 9.97
N ASP A 6 21.85 -8.64 11.13
CA ASP A 6 22.04 -9.53 12.27
C ASP A 6 21.32 -10.88 11.98
N PRO A 7 21.92 -12.04 12.34
CA PRO A 7 21.24 -13.33 12.16
C PRO A 7 19.84 -13.40 12.80
N ALA A 8 19.61 -12.67 13.89
CA ALA A 8 18.30 -12.61 14.54
C ALA A 8 17.25 -11.85 13.72
N ASP A 9 17.69 -10.91 12.87
CA ASP A 9 16.81 -10.12 11.98
C ASP A 9 16.51 -10.86 10.65
N LEU A 10 17.32 -11.85 10.25
CA LEU A 10 17.27 -12.45 8.93
C LEU A 10 15.90 -13.09 8.61
N LYS A 11 15.38 -13.94 9.49
CA LYS A 11 14.08 -14.61 9.27
C LYS A 11 12.92 -13.62 9.20
N PRO A 12 12.72 -12.71 10.17
CA PRO A 12 11.65 -11.72 10.07
C PRO A 12 11.84 -10.77 8.87
N LEU A 13 13.08 -10.46 8.48
CA LEU A 13 13.36 -9.64 7.30
C LEU A 13 12.92 -10.36 6.02
N LEU A 14 13.25 -11.61 5.83
CA LEU A 14 12.81 -12.41 4.69
C LEU A 14 11.28 -12.48 4.61
N ILE A 15 10.62 -12.76 5.74
CA ILE A 15 9.14 -12.82 5.78
C ILE A 15 8.54 -11.46 5.43
N ALA A 16 9.04 -10.37 6.02
CA ALA A 16 8.55 -9.03 5.74
C ALA A 16 8.77 -8.64 4.26
N SER A 17 9.94 -8.97 3.70
CA SER A 17 10.29 -8.71 2.29
C SER A 17 9.37 -9.46 1.33
N LEU A 18 9.14 -10.75 1.57
CA LEU A 18 8.25 -11.58 0.75
C LEU A 18 6.80 -11.10 0.84
N LEU A 19 6.34 -10.64 1.98
CA LEU A 19 4.98 -10.15 2.16
C LEU A 19 4.78 -8.74 1.59
N ASN A 20 5.61 -7.76 2.02
CA ASN A 20 5.44 -6.36 1.64
C ASN A 20 5.84 -6.08 0.19
N VAL A 21 6.83 -6.78 -0.35
CA VAL A 21 7.34 -6.49 -1.69
C VAL A 21 6.91 -7.57 -2.67
N THR A 22 7.37 -8.81 -2.51
CA THR A 22 7.07 -9.87 -3.49
C THR A 22 5.56 -10.13 -3.59
N GLY A 23 4.90 -10.40 -2.48
CA GLY A 23 3.47 -10.73 -2.45
C GLY A 23 2.61 -9.57 -2.97
N TRP A 24 2.84 -8.36 -2.45
CA TRP A 24 2.13 -7.18 -2.92
C TRP A 24 2.28 -6.99 -4.44
N HIS A 25 3.50 -6.98 -4.97
CA HIS A 25 3.74 -6.70 -6.39
C HIS A 25 3.23 -7.81 -7.31
N LEU A 26 3.46 -9.08 -6.98
CA LEU A 26 2.97 -10.18 -7.80
C LEU A 26 1.45 -10.24 -7.81
N PHE A 27 0.81 -10.21 -6.65
CA PHE A 27 -0.64 -10.26 -6.57
C PHE A 27 -1.32 -9.05 -7.21
N SER A 28 -0.78 -7.85 -7.02
CA SER A 28 -1.35 -6.64 -7.64
C SER A 28 -1.12 -6.59 -9.15
N ALA A 29 0.07 -6.97 -9.64
CA ALA A 29 0.37 -7.00 -11.07
C ALA A 29 -0.55 -7.97 -11.81
N TYR A 30 -0.61 -9.23 -11.39
CA TYR A 30 -1.49 -10.22 -12.04
C TYR A 30 -2.97 -9.96 -11.78
N GLY A 31 -3.33 -9.35 -10.66
CA GLY A 31 -4.68 -8.92 -10.38
C GLY A 31 -5.16 -7.83 -11.34
N LEU A 32 -4.34 -6.79 -11.55
CA LEU A 32 -4.66 -5.67 -12.44
C LEU A 32 -4.70 -6.05 -13.93
N LEU A 33 -4.12 -7.17 -14.33
CA LEU A 33 -4.33 -7.73 -15.68
C LEU A 33 -5.76 -8.24 -15.91
N GLN A 34 -6.51 -8.52 -14.84
CA GLN A 34 -7.82 -9.15 -14.90
C GLN A 34 -8.97 -8.27 -14.41
N VAL A 35 -8.66 -7.19 -13.70
CA VAL A 35 -9.66 -6.23 -13.20
C VAL A 35 -9.30 -4.80 -13.64
N GLN A 36 -10.31 -3.97 -13.79
CA GLN A 36 -10.11 -2.54 -14.05
C GLN A 36 -9.39 -1.88 -12.86
N ALA A 37 -8.57 -0.87 -13.14
CA ALA A 37 -7.72 -0.22 -12.14
C ALA A 37 -8.51 0.33 -10.93
N GLY A 38 -9.67 0.97 -11.18
CA GLY A 38 -10.55 1.48 -10.12
C GLY A 38 -11.03 0.37 -9.18
N ARG A 39 -11.43 -0.77 -9.75
CA ARG A 39 -11.85 -1.96 -8.99
C ARG A 39 -10.70 -2.59 -8.21
N GLY A 40 -9.52 -2.73 -8.84
CA GLY A 40 -8.33 -3.17 -8.16
C GLY A 40 -7.99 -2.29 -6.95
N ALA A 41 -8.12 -0.96 -7.12
CA ALA A 41 -7.93 -0.01 -6.05
C ALA A 41 -8.91 -0.20 -4.87
N ILE A 42 -10.22 -0.43 -5.13
CA ILE A 42 -11.20 -0.69 -4.07
C ILE A 42 -10.75 -1.86 -3.20
N ILE A 43 -10.37 -2.97 -3.84
CA ILE A 43 -9.98 -4.19 -3.13
C ILE A 43 -8.66 -3.97 -2.39
N ALA A 44 -7.67 -3.32 -3.00
CA ALA A 44 -6.40 -2.98 -2.37
C ALA A 44 -6.61 -2.11 -1.13
N PHE A 45 -7.49 -1.11 -1.19
CA PHE A 45 -7.82 -0.24 -0.05
C PHE A 45 -8.69 -0.89 1.04
N THR A 46 -9.00 -2.20 0.95
CA THR A 46 -9.43 -2.97 2.12
C THR A 46 -8.28 -3.27 3.09
N MET A 47 -7.02 -3.07 2.68
CA MET A 47 -5.82 -3.30 3.49
C MET A 47 -5.90 -2.70 4.91
N PRO A 48 -6.41 -1.47 5.15
CA PRO A 48 -6.53 -0.92 6.50
C PRO A 48 -7.43 -1.73 7.43
N ILE A 49 -8.45 -2.41 6.90
CA ILE A 49 -9.32 -3.30 7.65
C ILE A 49 -8.50 -4.48 8.16
N TRP A 50 -7.79 -5.15 7.25
CA TRP A 50 -6.96 -6.32 7.57
C TRP A 50 -5.82 -5.96 8.52
N ALA A 51 -5.13 -4.85 8.27
CA ALA A 51 -4.07 -4.38 9.15
C ALA A 51 -4.59 -4.04 10.56
N SER A 52 -5.78 -3.43 10.69
CA SER A 52 -6.39 -3.12 11.99
C SER A 52 -6.78 -4.38 12.75
N ILE A 53 -7.38 -5.36 12.07
CA ILE A 53 -7.73 -6.67 12.66
C ILE A 53 -6.46 -7.38 13.12
N LEU A 54 -5.46 -7.51 12.26
CA LEU A 54 -4.20 -8.19 12.57
C LEU A 54 -3.42 -7.47 13.66
N ALA A 55 -3.40 -6.13 13.68
CA ALA A 55 -2.78 -5.35 14.75
C ALA A 55 -3.44 -5.64 16.11
N SER A 56 -4.76 -5.75 16.15
CA SER A 56 -5.48 -6.12 17.38
C SER A 56 -5.14 -7.54 17.83
N LEU A 57 -5.12 -8.51 16.92
CA LEU A 57 -4.90 -9.92 17.27
C LEU A 57 -3.44 -10.23 17.60
N VAL A 58 -2.50 -9.68 16.83
CA VAL A 58 -1.06 -10.06 16.90
C VAL A 58 -0.26 -9.10 17.76
N LEU A 59 -0.51 -7.79 17.63
CA LEU A 59 0.20 -6.75 18.37
C LEU A 59 -0.52 -6.35 19.67
N LYS A 60 -1.71 -6.90 19.90
CA LYS A 60 -2.58 -6.56 21.04
C LYS A 60 -2.91 -5.05 21.10
N GLU A 61 -2.94 -4.40 19.93
CA GLU A 61 -3.39 -3.02 19.86
C GLU A 61 -4.88 -2.92 20.17
N ALA A 62 -5.26 -2.01 21.07
CA ALA A 62 -6.66 -1.81 21.41
C ALA A 62 -7.46 -1.36 20.16
N PHE A 63 -8.52 -2.08 19.82
CA PHE A 63 -9.48 -1.72 18.79
C PHE A 63 -10.52 -0.78 19.38
N THR A 64 -10.17 0.51 19.43
CA THR A 64 -11.00 1.52 20.05
C THR A 64 -12.17 1.95 19.15
N PRO A 65 -13.30 2.44 19.72
CA PRO A 65 -14.40 3.00 18.93
C PRO A 65 -13.93 4.09 17.93
N ARG A 66 -12.92 4.88 18.31
CA ARG A 66 -12.34 5.90 17.43
C ARG A 66 -11.70 5.30 16.18
N LYS A 67 -10.94 4.20 16.32
CA LYS A 67 -10.35 3.48 15.18
C LYS A 67 -11.45 2.92 14.28
N LEU A 68 -12.51 2.37 14.86
CA LEU A 68 -13.67 1.89 14.10
C LEU A 68 -14.37 3.02 13.33
N ILE A 69 -14.66 4.15 13.99
CA ILE A 69 -15.26 5.32 13.33
C ILE A 69 -14.36 5.83 12.20
N GLY A 70 -13.06 5.98 12.45
CA GLY A 70 -12.11 6.42 11.43
C GLY A 70 -12.07 5.49 10.23
N LEU A 71 -12.08 4.18 10.48
CA LEU A 71 -12.10 3.15 9.44
C LEU A 71 -13.40 3.21 8.62
N VAL A 72 -14.55 3.30 9.28
CA VAL A 72 -15.87 3.40 8.61
C VAL A 72 -15.98 4.68 7.78
N LEU A 73 -15.57 5.82 8.32
CA LEU A 73 -15.58 7.09 7.59
C LEU A 73 -14.61 7.07 6.39
N GLY A 74 -13.40 6.53 6.58
CA GLY A 74 -12.42 6.45 5.51
C GLY A 74 -12.85 5.51 4.38
N ILE A 75 -13.37 4.33 4.70
CA ILE A 75 -13.92 3.39 3.71
C ILE A 75 -15.19 3.96 3.08
N GLY A 76 -16.03 4.63 3.85
CA GLY A 76 -17.21 5.34 3.32
C GLY A 76 -16.83 6.41 2.30
N GLY A 77 -15.81 7.21 2.58
CA GLY A 77 -15.25 8.18 1.61
C GLY A 77 -14.73 7.50 0.35
N LEU A 78 -13.98 6.41 0.50
CA LEU A 78 -13.52 5.61 -0.64
C LEU A 78 -14.68 5.05 -1.47
N ALA A 79 -15.72 4.53 -0.80
CA ALA A 79 -16.91 3.99 -1.46
C ALA A 79 -17.68 5.07 -2.26
N VAL A 80 -17.76 6.30 -1.74
CA VAL A 80 -18.36 7.43 -2.46
C VAL A 80 -17.54 7.77 -3.71
N LEU A 81 -16.22 7.78 -3.59
CA LEU A 81 -15.31 8.14 -4.70
C LEU A 81 -15.36 7.10 -5.84
N ILE A 82 -15.45 5.82 -5.49
CA ILE A 82 -15.34 4.71 -6.45
C ILE A 82 -16.70 4.02 -6.67
N GLY A 83 -17.78 4.60 -6.12
CA GLY A 83 -19.13 4.02 -6.15
C GLY A 83 -19.60 3.48 -7.50
N PRO A 84 -19.41 4.20 -8.63
CA PRO A 84 -19.77 3.71 -9.97
C PRO A 84 -19.07 2.41 -10.38
N GLU A 85 -17.83 2.18 -9.91
CA GLU A 85 -17.05 0.98 -10.21
C GLU A 85 -17.47 -0.23 -9.33
N MET A 86 -18.10 0.02 -8.18
CA MET A 86 -18.57 -1.04 -7.28
C MET A 86 -19.63 -1.94 -7.93
N ALA A 87 -20.47 -1.41 -8.81
CA ALA A 87 -21.48 -2.19 -9.51
C ALA A 87 -20.89 -3.29 -10.39
N LYS A 88 -19.61 -3.19 -10.74
CA LYS A 88 -18.90 -4.14 -11.63
C LYS A 88 -18.12 -5.22 -10.84
N LEU A 89 -18.20 -5.27 -9.52
CA LEU A 89 -17.36 -6.12 -8.67
C LEU A 89 -17.55 -7.64 -8.85
N GLY A 90 -18.49 -8.16 -9.55
CA GLY A 90 -18.68 -9.61 -9.75
C GLY A 90 -18.00 -10.21 -10.99
N ALA A 91 -17.48 -9.40 -11.93
CA ALA A 91 -17.16 -9.87 -13.27
C ALA A 91 -15.80 -10.59 -13.45
N ALA A 92 -14.87 -10.51 -12.47
CA ALA A 92 -13.55 -11.17 -12.57
C ALA A 92 -13.10 -11.71 -11.19
N PRO A 93 -13.55 -12.92 -10.81
CA PRO A 93 -13.29 -13.45 -9.46
C PRO A 93 -11.80 -13.69 -9.19
N VAL A 94 -11.05 -14.20 -10.15
CA VAL A 94 -9.61 -14.50 -9.98
C VAL A 94 -8.82 -13.21 -9.76
N GLY A 95 -9.02 -12.19 -10.59
CA GLY A 95 -8.36 -10.89 -10.42
C GLY A 95 -8.72 -10.23 -9.10
N SER A 96 -9.97 -10.34 -8.65
CA SER A 96 -10.41 -9.83 -7.34
C SER A 96 -9.75 -10.56 -6.17
N LEU A 97 -9.59 -11.89 -6.25
CA LEU A 97 -8.88 -12.69 -5.25
C LEU A 97 -7.37 -12.35 -5.21
N LEU A 98 -6.75 -12.11 -6.36
CA LEU A 98 -5.37 -11.66 -6.43
C LEU A 98 -5.20 -10.29 -5.77
N MET A 99 -6.08 -9.31 -6.07
CA MET A 99 -6.02 -8.00 -5.43
C MET A 99 -6.25 -8.08 -3.90
N LEU A 100 -7.14 -8.97 -3.45
CA LEU A 100 -7.31 -9.25 -2.02
C LEU A 100 -6.05 -9.87 -1.42
N GLY A 101 -5.40 -10.79 -2.14
CA GLY A 101 -4.10 -11.35 -1.79
C GLY A 101 -3.03 -10.25 -1.59
N ALA A 102 -2.99 -9.26 -2.49
CA ALA A 102 -2.11 -8.11 -2.34
C ALA A 102 -2.41 -7.32 -1.05
N ALA A 103 -3.67 -7.00 -0.78
CA ALA A 103 -4.07 -6.29 0.44
C ALA A 103 -3.70 -7.06 1.72
N LEU A 104 -3.91 -8.37 1.72
CA LEU A 104 -3.59 -9.24 2.86
C LEU A 104 -2.07 -9.37 3.08
N THR A 105 -1.29 -9.59 2.01
CA THR A 105 0.17 -9.70 2.14
C THR A 105 0.79 -8.43 2.66
N TRP A 106 0.35 -7.26 2.15
CA TRP A 106 0.80 -5.98 2.69
C TRP A 106 0.43 -5.79 4.16
N ALA A 107 -0.81 -6.09 4.55
CA ALA A 107 -1.24 -6.00 5.93
C ALA A 107 -0.42 -6.90 6.85
N MET A 108 -0.21 -8.17 6.47
CA MET A 108 0.62 -9.12 7.22
C MET A 108 2.09 -8.65 7.31
N GLY A 109 2.66 -8.19 6.21
CA GLY A 109 4.02 -7.67 6.16
C GLY A 109 4.21 -6.45 7.07
N THR A 110 3.22 -5.54 7.11
CA THR A 110 3.19 -4.41 8.04
C THR A 110 3.21 -4.89 9.50
N ILE A 111 2.44 -5.91 9.84
CA ILE A 111 2.42 -6.49 11.20
C ILE A 111 3.75 -7.13 11.55
N VAL A 112 4.36 -7.89 10.65
CA VAL A 112 5.70 -8.49 10.86
C VAL A 112 6.73 -7.39 11.09
N THR A 113 6.72 -6.35 10.25
CA THR A 113 7.62 -5.19 10.38
C THR A 113 7.44 -4.48 11.71
N LYS A 114 6.20 -4.29 12.18
CA LYS A 114 5.91 -3.62 13.46
C LYS A 114 6.23 -4.47 14.68
N ARG A 115 6.04 -5.78 14.58
CA ARG A 115 6.21 -6.72 15.72
C ARG A 115 7.67 -6.92 16.12
N HIS A 116 8.58 -6.91 15.14
CA HIS A 116 9.98 -7.21 15.36
C HIS A 116 10.76 -5.97 15.81
N ALA A 117 11.60 -6.14 16.85
CA ALA A 117 12.52 -5.10 17.33
C ALA A 117 13.79 -5.12 16.46
N TRP A 118 13.78 -4.35 15.37
CA TRP A 118 14.87 -4.30 14.40
C TRP A 118 16.14 -3.68 14.98
N ARG A 119 17.27 -4.33 14.72
CA ARG A 119 18.60 -3.75 14.94
C ARG A 119 19.06 -2.90 13.77
N LEU A 120 18.41 -3.05 12.63
CA LEU A 120 18.56 -2.24 11.43
C LEU A 120 17.85 -0.91 11.59
N GLY A 121 18.49 0.20 11.18
CA GLY A 121 17.78 1.46 11.01
C GLY A 121 16.79 1.39 9.84
N THR A 122 15.75 2.25 9.86
CA THR A 122 14.66 2.24 8.86
C THR A 122 15.15 2.28 7.40
N VAL A 123 16.23 3.03 7.11
CA VAL A 123 16.82 3.11 5.76
C VAL A 123 17.38 1.75 5.32
N ALA A 124 18.17 1.10 6.19
CA ALA A 124 18.75 -0.21 5.89
C ALA A 124 17.66 -1.28 5.78
N LEU A 125 16.66 -1.23 6.67
CA LEU A 125 15.50 -2.13 6.66
C LEU A 125 14.73 -2.01 5.33
N THR A 126 14.47 -0.78 4.87
CA THR A 126 13.81 -0.52 3.57
C THR A 126 14.63 -1.07 2.42
N GLY A 127 15.92 -0.73 2.38
CA GLY A 127 16.82 -1.21 1.32
C GLY A 127 16.85 -2.73 1.23
N TRP A 128 16.99 -3.41 2.37
CA TRP A 128 16.98 -4.87 2.40
C TRP A 128 15.62 -5.48 2.03
N GLN A 129 14.51 -4.90 2.49
CA GLN A 129 13.19 -5.39 2.09
C GLN A 129 12.97 -5.25 0.58
N LEU A 130 13.32 -4.11 -0.02
CA LEU A 130 13.21 -3.92 -1.47
C LEU A 130 14.12 -4.86 -2.25
N THR A 131 15.35 -5.09 -1.78
CA THR A 131 16.32 -5.97 -2.45
C THR A 131 15.86 -7.43 -2.38
N LEU A 132 15.61 -7.94 -1.16
CA LEU A 132 15.26 -9.35 -0.96
C LEU A 132 13.87 -9.68 -1.49
N GLY A 133 12.91 -8.76 -1.37
CA GLY A 133 11.56 -8.94 -1.87
C GLY A 133 11.42 -8.64 -3.36
N GLY A 134 12.26 -7.75 -3.91
CA GLY A 134 12.31 -7.45 -5.35
C GLY A 134 12.99 -8.54 -6.16
N LEU A 135 13.95 -9.28 -5.57
CA LEU A 135 14.67 -10.33 -6.27
C LEU A 135 13.77 -11.41 -6.88
N PRO A 136 12.79 -12.02 -6.17
CA PRO A 136 11.86 -12.97 -6.78
C PRO A 136 11.01 -12.36 -7.91
N VAL A 137 10.60 -11.09 -7.78
CA VAL A 137 9.85 -10.38 -8.84
C VAL A 137 10.72 -10.20 -10.07
N PHE A 138 11.96 -9.74 -9.88
CA PHE A 138 12.92 -9.56 -10.97
C PHE A 138 13.28 -10.87 -11.67
N LEU A 139 13.55 -11.93 -10.91
CA LEU A 139 13.81 -13.26 -11.48
C LEU A 139 12.59 -13.81 -12.23
N GLY A 140 11.38 -13.60 -11.69
CA GLY A 140 10.13 -13.97 -12.36
C GLY A 140 9.97 -13.24 -13.70
N ALA A 141 10.22 -11.94 -13.72
CA ALA A 141 10.16 -11.14 -14.95
C ALA A 141 11.19 -11.64 -15.99
N LEU A 142 12.42 -11.94 -15.60
CA LEU A 142 13.43 -12.48 -16.52
C LEU A 142 13.07 -13.84 -17.13
N LEU A 143 12.26 -14.65 -16.43
CA LEU A 143 11.90 -15.99 -16.88
C LEU A 143 10.61 -16.02 -17.69
N ILE A 144 9.70 -15.07 -17.47
CA ILE A 144 8.33 -15.09 -18.00
C ILE A 144 8.13 -14.01 -19.05
N ASP A 145 8.69 -12.81 -18.83
CA ASP A 145 8.49 -11.68 -19.72
C ASP A 145 9.47 -11.70 -20.91
N PRO A 146 9.07 -11.18 -22.08
CA PRO A 146 10.00 -10.98 -23.18
C PRO A 146 11.08 -9.98 -22.79
N ALA A 147 12.30 -10.16 -23.35
CA ALA A 147 13.41 -9.24 -23.10
C ALA A 147 13.00 -7.80 -23.45
N PRO A 148 13.23 -6.83 -22.55
CA PRO A 148 12.86 -5.45 -22.82
C PRO A 148 13.70 -4.87 -23.98
N ASP A 149 13.03 -4.21 -24.91
CA ASP A 149 13.69 -3.45 -25.97
C ASP A 149 14.16 -2.09 -25.44
N PHE A 150 15.40 -2.03 -25.00
CA PHE A 150 16.01 -0.79 -24.52
C PHE A 150 16.37 0.18 -25.65
N ALA A 151 16.51 -0.31 -26.91
CA ALA A 151 16.90 0.53 -28.04
C ALA A 151 15.73 1.41 -28.53
N GLY A 152 14.49 0.95 -28.33
CA GLY A 152 13.28 1.69 -28.66
C GLY A 152 12.73 2.58 -27.55
N LEU A 153 13.39 2.65 -26.38
CA LEU A 153 12.88 3.45 -25.25
C LEU A 153 12.93 4.95 -25.54
N ARG A 154 11.76 5.57 -25.49
CA ARG A 154 11.63 7.02 -25.57
C ARG A 154 12.08 7.66 -24.24
N GLY A 155 12.61 8.90 -24.32
CA GLY A 155 13.09 9.62 -23.15
C GLY A 155 12.04 9.84 -22.06
N ASP A 156 10.78 10.08 -22.44
CA ASP A 156 9.66 10.22 -21.50
C ASP A 156 9.39 8.93 -20.71
N VAL A 157 9.48 7.76 -21.34
CA VAL A 157 9.36 6.46 -20.69
C VAL A 157 10.50 6.22 -19.69
N LEU A 158 11.73 6.61 -20.06
CA LEU A 158 12.87 6.50 -19.16
C LEU A 158 12.71 7.39 -17.91
N TRP A 159 12.26 8.63 -18.09
CA TRP A 159 11.97 9.53 -16.97
C TRP A 159 10.85 9.01 -16.09
N ALA A 160 9.77 8.45 -16.68
CA ALA A 160 8.69 7.82 -15.93
C ALA A 160 9.19 6.61 -15.12
N ALA A 161 10.04 5.77 -15.69
CA ALA A 161 10.64 4.62 -15.01
C ALA A 161 11.56 5.07 -13.85
N LEU A 162 12.39 6.08 -14.06
CA LEU A 162 13.23 6.65 -13.00
C LEU A 162 12.38 7.25 -11.86
N TYR A 163 11.34 8.02 -12.20
CA TYR A 163 10.39 8.53 -11.20
C TYR A 163 9.76 7.40 -10.40
N ALA A 164 9.26 6.36 -11.08
CA ALA A 164 8.62 5.21 -10.44
C ALA A 164 9.60 4.45 -9.51
N ALA A 165 10.86 4.32 -9.90
CA ALA A 165 11.88 3.67 -9.08
C ALA A 165 12.28 4.53 -7.87
N LEU A 166 12.53 5.82 -8.06
CA LEU A 166 13.06 6.68 -6.99
C LEU A 166 11.99 7.11 -6.00
N ILE A 167 10.84 7.55 -6.47
CA ILE A 167 9.81 8.14 -5.60
C ILE A 167 8.91 7.06 -4.99
N PRO A 168 8.08 6.32 -5.74
CA PRO A 168 7.20 5.31 -5.12
C PRO A 168 7.97 4.15 -4.49
N MET A 169 8.99 3.60 -5.18
CA MET A 169 9.65 2.39 -4.69
C MET A 169 10.66 2.67 -3.58
N ILE A 170 11.47 3.71 -3.65
CA ILE A 170 12.50 3.96 -2.64
C ILE A 170 11.97 4.90 -1.56
N PHE A 171 11.61 6.14 -1.95
CA PHE A 171 11.23 7.16 -0.97
C PHE A 171 9.92 6.83 -0.24
N CYS A 172 8.86 6.46 -0.96
CA CYS A 172 7.58 6.17 -0.32
C CYS A 172 7.61 4.89 0.52
N HIS A 173 8.37 3.85 0.14
CA HIS A 173 8.55 2.68 1.00
C HIS A 173 9.33 3.02 2.27
N TRP A 174 10.40 3.82 2.17
CA TRP A 174 11.09 4.31 3.35
C TRP A 174 10.17 5.13 4.26
N ALA A 175 9.42 6.06 3.70
CA ALA A 175 8.48 6.89 4.44
C ALA A 175 7.39 6.03 5.12
N TRP A 176 6.87 5.01 4.40
CA TRP A 176 5.92 4.06 4.96
C TRP A 176 6.48 3.32 6.16
N PHE A 177 7.66 2.71 6.04
CA PHE A 177 8.26 1.98 7.17
C PHE A 177 8.62 2.91 8.32
N ARG A 178 8.95 4.17 8.03
CA ARG A 178 9.14 5.18 9.08
C ARG A 178 7.84 5.51 9.81
N ILE A 179 6.73 5.60 9.11
CA ILE A 179 5.40 5.79 9.71
C ILE A 179 5.02 4.58 10.57
N VAL A 180 5.22 3.36 10.06
CA VAL A 180 4.96 2.12 10.82
C VAL A 180 5.83 2.01 12.06
N ASP A 181 7.07 2.50 12.03
CA ASP A 181 7.96 2.57 13.21
C ASP A 181 7.40 3.54 14.26
N LEU A 182 6.97 4.73 13.86
CA LEU A 182 6.55 5.82 14.76
C LEU A 182 5.14 5.66 15.31
N PHE A 183 4.20 5.07 14.56
CA PHE A 183 2.79 4.98 14.91
C PHE A 183 2.33 3.53 15.11
N PRO A 184 1.24 3.30 15.86
CA PRO A 184 0.56 2.00 15.87
C PRO A 184 0.20 1.56 14.44
N ALA A 185 0.32 0.25 14.17
CA ALA A 185 0.12 -0.28 12.82
C ALA A 185 -1.29 0.01 12.27
N SER A 186 -2.30 -0.05 13.13
CA SER A 186 -3.69 0.30 12.78
C SER A 186 -3.85 1.78 12.39
N ILE A 187 -3.18 2.70 13.09
CA ILE A 187 -3.23 4.14 12.77
C ILE A 187 -2.50 4.42 11.45
N ALA A 188 -1.31 3.84 11.27
CA ALA A 188 -0.57 3.95 10.02
C ALA A 188 -1.41 3.45 8.83
N ALA A 189 -2.08 2.31 8.97
CA ALA A 189 -2.94 1.74 7.93
C ALA A 189 -4.17 2.62 7.64
N ILE A 190 -4.87 3.15 8.65
CA ILE A 190 -5.99 4.07 8.44
C ILE A 190 -5.53 5.34 7.70
N GLY A 191 -4.30 5.81 7.97
CA GLY A 191 -3.70 6.94 7.28
C GLY A 191 -3.63 6.77 5.75
N THR A 192 -3.49 5.54 5.24
CA THR A 192 -3.43 5.28 3.80
C THR A 192 -4.76 5.54 3.07
N LEU A 193 -5.87 5.65 3.79
CA LEU A 193 -7.15 6.04 3.20
C LEU A 193 -7.16 7.49 2.66
N ALA A 194 -6.17 8.30 3.04
CA ALA A 194 -5.95 9.62 2.45
C ALA A 194 -5.39 9.56 1.01
N ILE A 195 -4.76 8.45 0.60
CA ILE A 195 -4.08 8.33 -0.70
C ILE A 195 -5.00 8.62 -1.89
N PRO A 196 -6.20 8.00 -1.99
CA PRO A 196 -7.12 8.29 -3.10
C PRO A 196 -7.55 9.75 -3.15
N VAL A 197 -7.74 10.36 -1.99
CA VAL A 197 -8.14 11.78 -1.88
C VAL A 197 -7.03 12.71 -2.38
N VAL A 198 -5.78 12.43 -1.96
CA VAL A 198 -4.60 13.16 -2.45
C VAL A 198 -4.46 12.97 -3.97
N GLY A 199 -4.74 11.76 -4.47
CA GLY A 199 -4.74 11.46 -5.91
C GLY A 199 -5.72 12.35 -6.68
N VAL A 200 -6.97 12.44 -6.24
CA VAL A 200 -8.00 13.29 -6.86
C VAL A 200 -7.61 14.76 -6.83
N LEU A 201 -7.16 15.27 -5.70
CA LEU A 201 -6.72 16.67 -5.59
C LEU A 201 -5.53 16.96 -6.52
N SER A 202 -4.58 16.03 -6.62
CA SER A 202 -3.42 16.17 -7.51
C SER A 202 -3.84 16.15 -8.99
N SER A 203 -4.77 15.27 -9.38
CA SER A 203 -5.33 15.24 -10.74
C SER A 203 -6.04 16.54 -11.09
N ALA A 204 -6.84 17.08 -10.17
CA ALA A 204 -7.51 18.35 -10.38
C ALA A 204 -6.52 19.52 -10.56
N LEU A 205 -5.46 19.57 -9.75
CA LEU A 205 -4.47 20.66 -9.80
C LEU A 205 -3.52 20.54 -10.99
N VAL A 206 -3.12 19.33 -11.38
CA VAL A 206 -2.10 19.11 -12.43
C VAL A 206 -2.72 18.92 -13.80
N LEU A 207 -3.86 18.22 -13.88
CA LEU A 207 -4.53 17.87 -15.13
C LEU A 207 -5.76 18.75 -15.40
N GLY A 208 -6.18 19.61 -14.46
CA GLY A 208 -7.38 20.44 -14.59
C GLY A 208 -8.68 19.65 -14.54
N GLU A 209 -8.68 18.45 -13.95
CA GLU A 209 -9.88 17.62 -13.82
C GLU A 209 -10.91 18.30 -12.89
N PRO A 210 -12.20 18.27 -13.25
CA PRO A 210 -13.22 18.92 -12.42
C PRO A 210 -13.41 18.15 -11.10
N ILE A 211 -13.46 18.89 -9.98
CA ILE A 211 -13.82 18.33 -8.67
C ILE A 211 -15.33 18.44 -8.52
N GLY A 212 -15.99 17.28 -8.46
CA GLY A 212 -17.44 17.17 -8.26
C GLY A 212 -17.83 17.00 -6.79
N ILE A 213 -19.12 16.80 -6.56
CA ILE A 213 -19.68 16.60 -5.20
C ILE A 213 -19.15 15.30 -4.57
N ALA A 214 -18.93 14.24 -5.37
CA ALA A 214 -18.40 12.97 -4.89
C ALA A 214 -16.99 13.13 -4.31
N GLU A 215 -16.11 13.85 -5.02
CA GLU A 215 -14.73 14.10 -4.59
C GLU A 215 -14.68 14.92 -3.31
N VAL A 216 -15.50 15.98 -3.23
CA VAL A 216 -15.60 16.80 -2.01
C VAL A 216 -16.14 15.99 -0.83
N THR A 217 -17.17 15.18 -1.05
CA THR A 217 -17.75 14.34 0.00
C THR A 217 -16.75 13.30 0.50
N ALA A 218 -16.04 12.64 -0.42
CA ALA A 218 -14.98 11.67 -0.09
C ALA A 218 -13.86 12.34 0.73
N LEU A 219 -13.42 13.53 0.31
CA LEU A 219 -12.41 14.31 1.03
C LEU A 219 -12.86 14.59 2.47
N LEU A 220 -14.08 15.09 2.66
CA LEU A 220 -14.61 15.44 3.98
C LEU A 220 -14.71 14.20 4.88
N LEU A 221 -15.21 13.06 4.36
CA LEU A 221 -15.32 11.81 5.10
C LEU A 221 -13.94 11.29 5.54
N VAL A 222 -12.97 11.28 4.63
CA VAL A 222 -11.61 10.81 4.94
C VAL A 222 -10.93 11.73 5.96
N LEU A 223 -11.00 13.05 5.77
CA LEU A 223 -10.45 14.01 6.73
C LEU A 223 -11.12 13.92 8.11
N ALA A 224 -12.43 13.73 8.17
CA ALA A 224 -13.15 13.49 9.42
C ALA A 224 -12.67 12.20 10.10
N GLY A 225 -12.55 11.10 9.33
CA GLY A 225 -12.04 9.83 9.82
C GLY A 225 -10.63 9.94 10.40
N LEU A 226 -9.71 10.56 9.68
CA LEU A 226 -8.35 10.81 10.15
C LEU A 226 -8.31 11.70 11.40
N SER A 227 -9.13 12.77 11.42
CA SER A 227 -9.22 13.67 12.56
C SER A 227 -9.66 12.94 13.84
N VAL A 228 -10.67 12.06 13.74
CA VAL A 228 -11.14 11.24 14.87
C VAL A 228 -10.05 10.33 15.43
N VAL A 229 -9.17 9.80 14.54
CA VAL A 229 -8.12 8.86 14.94
C VAL A 229 -6.88 9.59 15.46
N LEU A 230 -6.48 10.70 14.83
CA LEU A 230 -5.20 11.39 15.10
C LEU A 230 -5.31 12.47 16.18
N LEU A 231 -6.45 13.18 16.28
CA LEU A 231 -6.61 14.23 17.28
C LEU A 231 -6.79 13.60 18.68
N ARG A 232 -5.75 13.66 19.46
CA ARG A 232 -5.78 13.39 20.91
C ARG A 232 -6.52 14.56 21.61
N ARG A 233 -7.60 14.26 22.28
CA ARG A 233 -7.98 15.00 23.49
C ARG A 233 -7.50 14.23 24.70
#